data_c682b6a501dd76f948708e385b98aa8f
#
_entry.id   c682b6a501dd76f948708e385b98aa8f
#
_cell.length_a   1.000
_cell.length_b   1.000
_cell.length_c   1.000
_cell.angle_alpha   90.00
_cell.angle_beta   90.00
_cell.angle_gamma   90.00
#
_symmetry.space_group_name_H-M   'P 1'
#
loop_
_entity.id
_entity.type
_entity.pdbx_description
1 polymer ?
#
loop_
_entity_poly.entity_id
_entity_poly.type
_entity_poly.pdbx_seq_one_letter_code
_entity_poly.pdbx_strand_id
1 'polypeptide(L)'
;MLTVSSYGKTGEWTSGDVTIVLSATSNTGVTYYYDDGSGFKEMNGSVLNIAENCNKTYTFKAVNKAGVESDVSDGVAVMIDKSVPTDVTVTASCGEENVASGSLVRQDVTFTLSSSASSGVKYQYSLNGGEWTNIEGNTLTTNGSGAYNYKFRAVSGSGLVSDKSEFNVQVKIRLFGDVNDDGKVDSTDYNLIVYHSLGIETLTDDQLAAADLNGDGVVDLSDASVLDLVMAGKYKAGE
;
A
#
# COMPACT_ATOMS: atom_id res chain seq x y z
N MET A 1 -23.98 -10.76 41.28
CA MET A 1 -23.35 -11.04 39.97
C MET A 1 -23.08 -9.70 39.30
N LEU A 2 -21.87 -9.48 38.79
CA LEU A 2 -21.50 -8.32 37.97
C LEU A 2 -21.81 -8.60 36.51
N THR A 3 -22.42 -7.64 35.83
CA THR A 3 -22.66 -7.67 34.38
C THR A 3 -21.92 -6.49 33.74
N VAL A 4 -21.20 -6.76 32.66
CA VAL A 4 -20.48 -5.77 31.88
C VAL A 4 -21.10 -5.70 30.48
N SER A 5 -21.45 -4.51 30.02
CA SER A 5 -21.98 -4.24 28.71
C SER A 5 -21.13 -3.16 28.03
N SER A 6 -20.83 -3.30 26.77
CA SER A 6 -20.06 -2.30 26.02
C SER A 6 -20.88 -1.75 24.86
N TYR A 7 -20.72 -0.46 24.57
CA TYR A 7 -21.26 0.26 23.44
C TYR A 7 -20.08 0.86 22.66
N GLY A 8 -20.10 0.75 21.35
CA GLY A 8 -18.94 0.99 20.48
C GLY A 8 -18.23 -0.33 20.16
N LYS A 9 -17.17 -0.26 19.37
CA LYS A 9 -16.39 -1.45 18.97
C LYS A 9 -15.38 -1.82 20.06
N THR A 10 -15.35 -3.09 20.43
CA THR A 10 -14.36 -3.68 21.33
C THR A 10 -13.69 -4.88 20.67
N GLY A 11 -12.42 -5.16 21.04
CA GLY A 11 -11.66 -6.25 20.44
C GLY A 11 -11.05 -5.95 19.06
N GLU A 12 -11.34 -4.80 18.49
CA GLU A 12 -10.75 -4.31 17.23
C GLU A 12 -10.52 -2.80 17.28
N TRP A 13 -9.69 -2.27 16.38
CA TRP A 13 -9.41 -0.84 16.31
C TRP A 13 -10.65 -0.04 15.87
N THR A 14 -10.88 1.12 16.51
CA THR A 14 -11.95 2.06 16.19
C THR A 14 -11.47 3.50 16.29
N SER A 15 -12.05 4.39 15.50
CA SER A 15 -11.92 5.84 15.67
C SER A 15 -13.01 6.44 16.56
N GLY A 16 -13.99 5.65 16.96
CA GLY A 16 -15.08 6.06 17.85
C GLY A 16 -14.77 5.83 19.33
N ASP A 17 -15.55 6.47 20.18
CA ASP A 17 -15.51 6.27 21.62
C ASP A 17 -16.09 4.91 22.02
N VAL A 18 -15.64 4.40 23.16
CA VAL A 18 -16.17 3.18 23.77
C VAL A 18 -16.76 3.52 25.13
N THR A 19 -18.00 3.13 25.37
CA THR A 19 -18.70 3.27 26.66
C THR A 19 -18.91 1.89 27.25
N ILE A 20 -18.49 1.71 28.50
CA ILE A 20 -18.72 0.49 29.26
C ILE A 20 -19.70 0.77 30.35
N VAL A 21 -20.74 -0.03 30.48
CA VAL A 21 -21.80 0.08 31.49
C VAL A 21 -21.80 -1.15 32.38
N LEU A 22 -21.72 -0.94 33.64
CA LEU A 22 -21.72 -1.98 34.66
C LEU A 22 -23.05 -2.06 35.39
N SER A 23 -23.49 -3.25 35.73
CA SER A 23 -24.59 -3.48 36.64
C SER A 23 -24.27 -4.64 37.58
N ALA A 24 -24.67 -4.52 38.82
CA ALA A 24 -24.57 -5.58 39.80
C ALA A 24 -25.74 -5.49 40.80
N THR A 25 -26.21 -6.65 41.24
CA THR A 25 -27.28 -6.73 42.27
C THR A 25 -26.68 -6.79 43.66
N SER A 26 -27.13 -5.89 44.53
CA SER A 26 -26.80 -5.89 45.95
C SER A 26 -27.93 -5.23 46.75
N ASN A 27 -28.20 -5.69 47.97
CA ASN A 27 -29.18 -5.11 48.86
C ASN A 27 -28.68 -3.84 49.58
N THR A 28 -27.39 -3.52 49.48
CA THR A 28 -26.74 -2.43 50.23
C THR A 28 -26.13 -1.34 49.37
N GLY A 29 -26.35 -1.37 48.05
CA GLY A 29 -25.68 -0.51 47.07
C GLY A 29 -24.31 -1.06 46.67
N VAL A 30 -23.76 -0.54 45.58
CA VAL A 30 -22.54 -1.05 44.92
C VAL A 30 -21.67 0.12 44.49
N THR A 31 -20.35 -0.03 44.70
CA THR A 31 -19.29 0.79 44.10
C THR A 31 -18.58 -0.06 43.02
N TYR A 32 -18.33 0.52 41.87
CA TYR A 32 -17.67 -0.14 40.78
C TYR A 32 -16.21 0.28 40.69
N TYR A 33 -15.37 -0.64 40.24
CA TYR A 33 -13.93 -0.43 40.00
C TYR A 33 -13.55 -0.96 38.65
N TYR A 34 -12.60 -0.31 38.02
CA TYR A 34 -11.96 -0.78 36.79
C TYR A 34 -10.45 -0.88 36.97
N ASP A 35 -9.83 -1.78 36.22
CA ASP A 35 -8.38 -1.89 36.04
C ASP A 35 -8.06 -1.82 34.56
N ASP A 36 -7.18 -0.89 34.16
CA ASP A 36 -6.67 -0.67 32.81
C ASP A 36 -5.22 -1.16 32.66
N GLY A 37 -4.79 -2.08 33.53
CA GLY A 37 -3.43 -2.59 33.65
C GLY A 37 -2.56 -1.85 34.68
N SER A 38 -3.13 -0.84 35.36
CA SER A 38 -2.41 -0.04 36.38
C SER A 38 -2.95 -0.24 37.82
N GLY A 39 -3.81 -1.23 37.99
CA GLY A 39 -4.50 -1.53 39.27
C GLY A 39 -5.90 -0.96 39.31
N PHE A 40 -6.73 -1.52 40.22
CA PHE A 40 -8.13 -1.14 40.36
C PHE A 40 -8.31 0.30 40.86
N LYS A 41 -9.12 1.06 40.15
CA LYS A 41 -9.54 2.44 40.39
C LYS A 41 -11.04 2.49 40.59
N GLU A 42 -11.50 3.30 41.55
CA GLU A 42 -12.92 3.51 41.79
C GLU A 42 -13.54 4.30 40.61
N MET A 43 -14.75 3.90 40.24
CA MET A 43 -15.54 4.57 39.20
C MET A 43 -16.52 5.55 39.85
N ASN A 44 -16.74 6.70 39.23
CA ASN A 44 -17.82 7.60 39.57
C ASN A 44 -19.12 7.12 38.88
N GLY A 45 -19.83 6.21 39.57
CA GLY A 45 -21.04 5.60 39.05
C GLY A 45 -20.75 4.29 38.27
N SER A 46 -21.65 3.93 37.38
CA SER A 46 -21.64 2.64 36.65
C SER A 46 -21.23 2.73 35.20
N VAL A 47 -20.81 3.91 34.73
CA VAL A 47 -20.48 4.16 33.32
C VAL A 47 -19.03 4.63 33.20
N LEU A 48 -18.25 3.97 32.34
CA LEU A 48 -16.90 4.37 31.96
C LEU A 48 -16.89 4.74 30.47
N ASN A 49 -16.63 6.01 30.19
CA ASN A 49 -16.43 6.50 28.82
C ASN A 49 -14.92 6.57 28.50
N ILE A 50 -14.51 5.94 27.42
CA ILE A 50 -13.13 5.91 26.93
C ILE A 50 -13.13 6.61 25.58
N ALA A 51 -12.52 7.79 25.54
CA ALA A 51 -12.52 8.67 24.38
C ALA A 51 -11.11 8.95 23.84
N GLU A 52 -10.08 8.67 24.62
CA GLU A 52 -8.70 8.93 24.26
C GLU A 52 -8.09 7.73 23.50
N ASN A 53 -7.10 8.02 22.67
CA ASN A 53 -6.34 6.96 21.99
C ASN A 53 -5.76 5.98 23.01
N CYS A 54 -6.04 4.70 22.82
CA CYS A 54 -5.54 3.66 23.71
C CYS A 54 -5.52 2.29 23.03
N ASN A 55 -4.72 1.40 23.61
CA ASN A 55 -4.76 -0.04 23.35
C ASN A 55 -4.64 -0.74 24.70
N LYS A 56 -5.78 -1.00 25.33
CA LYS A 56 -5.84 -1.50 26.71
C LYS A 56 -6.91 -2.57 26.84
N THR A 57 -6.71 -3.46 27.82
CA THR A 57 -7.74 -4.39 28.28
C THR A 57 -8.23 -3.92 29.65
N TYR A 58 -9.52 -3.73 29.78
CA TYR A 58 -10.18 -3.33 31.02
C TYR A 58 -10.83 -4.52 31.68
N THR A 59 -10.61 -4.67 32.99
CA THR A 59 -11.35 -5.59 33.85
C THR A 59 -12.10 -4.81 34.94
N PHE A 60 -13.13 -5.40 35.47
CA PHE A 60 -14.05 -4.72 36.39
C PHE A 60 -14.36 -5.58 37.61
N LYS A 61 -14.60 -4.94 38.73
CA LYS A 61 -15.21 -5.55 39.91
C LYS A 61 -16.21 -4.63 40.57
N ALA A 62 -17.08 -5.18 41.34
CA ALA A 62 -18.07 -4.46 42.15
C ALA A 62 -17.87 -4.78 43.62
N VAL A 63 -18.00 -3.78 44.49
CA VAL A 63 -17.88 -3.92 45.94
C VAL A 63 -19.15 -3.37 46.59
N ASN A 64 -19.79 -4.13 47.44
CA ASN A 64 -20.96 -3.66 48.16
C ASN A 64 -20.56 -2.87 49.43
N LYS A 65 -21.51 -2.19 50.06
CA LYS A 65 -21.27 -1.39 51.29
C LYS A 65 -20.76 -2.21 52.48
N ALA A 66 -20.90 -3.53 52.46
CA ALA A 66 -20.35 -4.42 53.48
C ALA A 66 -18.89 -4.86 53.16
N GLY A 67 -18.30 -4.36 52.09
CA GLY A 67 -16.95 -4.69 51.69
C GLY A 67 -16.82 -6.02 50.93
N VAL A 68 -17.92 -6.63 50.53
CA VAL A 68 -17.87 -7.91 49.74
C VAL A 68 -17.69 -7.59 48.31
N GLU A 69 -16.67 -8.18 47.70
CA GLU A 69 -16.31 -8.02 46.30
C GLU A 69 -16.98 -9.06 45.39
N SER A 70 -17.26 -8.70 44.15
CA SER A 70 -17.61 -9.65 43.10
C SER A 70 -16.34 -10.33 42.56
N ASP A 71 -16.51 -11.40 41.79
CA ASP A 71 -15.46 -11.87 40.88
C ASP A 71 -15.10 -10.73 39.93
N VAL A 72 -13.83 -10.76 39.46
CA VAL A 72 -13.33 -9.87 38.39
C VAL A 72 -13.94 -10.32 37.09
N SER A 73 -14.38 -9.38 36.25
CA SER A 73 -14.94 -9.66 34.95
C SER A 73 -13.89 -10.21 33.98
N ASP A 74 -14.34 -10.84 32.89
CA ASP A 74 -13.52 -11.02 31.70
C ASP A 74 -12.99 -9.67 31.18
N GLY A 75 -11.84 -9.73 30.50
CA GLY A 75 -11.21 -8.55 29.93
C GLY A 75 -11.95 -7.99 28.71
N VAL A 76 -12.20 -6.69 28.71
CA VAL A 76 -12.75 -5.97 27.55
C VAL A 76 -11.60 -5.23 26.87
N ALA A 77 -11.19 -5.70 25.69
CA ALA A 77 -10.16 -5.03 24.89
C ALA A 77 -10.73 -3.77 24.22
N VAL A 78 -10.13 -2.62 24.52
CA VAL A 78 -10.48 -1.31 23.93
C VAL A 78 -9.27 -0.77 23.18
N MET A 79 -9.42 -0.60 21.85
CA MET A 79 -8.38 -0.15 20.95
C MET A 79 -8.90 1.05 20.17
N ILE A 80 -8.56 2.27 20.61
CA ILE A 80 -8.99 3.52 20.00
C ILE A 80 -7.79 4.21 19.35
N ASP A 81 -7.92 4.54 18.07
CA ASP A 81 -6.98 5.38 17.33
C ASP A 81 -7.77 6.39 16.49
N LYS A 82 -7.73 7.65 16.92
CA LYS A 82 -8.39 8.79 16.24
C LYS A 82 -7.42 9.58 15.37
N SER A 83 -6.18 9.11 15.26
CA SER A 83 -5.15 9.77 14.48
C SER A 83 -5.27 9.35 13.02
N VAL A 84 -5.32 10.33 12.12
CA VAL A 84 -5.21 10.10 10.68
C VAL A 84 -3.80 9.59 10.38
N PRO A 85 -3.62 8.58 9.51
CA PRO A 85 -2.30 8.16 9.07
C PRO A 85 -1.49 9.32 8.47
N THR A 86 -0.17 9.27 8.57
CA THR A 86 0.67 10.21 7.82
C THR A 86 0.45 10.05 6.32
N ASP A 87 0.68 11.11 5.55
CA ASP A 87 0.61 11.03 4.10
C ASP A 87 1.55 9.98 3.55
N VAL A 88 1.15 9.35 2.44
CA VAL A 88 1.95 8.30 1.83
C VAL A 88 3.17 8.91 1.17
N THR A 89 4.35 8.49 1.59
CA THR A 89 5.58 8.71 0.84
C THR A 89 5.68 7.63 -0.23
N VAL A 90 5.87 8.04 -1.47
CA VAL A 90 5.99 7.17 -2.65
C VAL A 90 7.42 7.23 -3.16
N THR A 91 8.10 6.09 -3.22
CA THR A 91 9.33 5.92 -4.00
C THR A 91 9.04 5.00 -5.17
N ALA A 92 9.60 5.29 -6.33
CA ALA A 92 9.40 4.50 -7.54
C ALA A 92 10.75 4.12 -8.13
N SER A 93 10.87 2.88 -8.61
CA SER A 93 12.08 2.39 -9.27
C SER A 93 11.76 1.58 -10.52
N CYS A 94 12.70 1.59 -11.45
CA CYS A 94 12.72 0.80 -12.65
C CYS A 94 14.05 0.02 -12.64
N GLY A 95 14.00 -1.27 -12.29
CA GLY A 95 15.20 -1.98 -11.88
C GLY A 95 15.85 -1.34 -10.63
N GLU A 96 17.12 -0.98 -10.73
CA GLU A 96 17.88 -0.32 -9.64
C GLU A 96 17.80 1.22 -9.69
N GLU A 97 17.20 1.80 -10.73
CA GLU A 97 17.13 3.25 -10.93
C GLU A 97 15.87 3.86 -10.32
N ASN A 98 16.03 5.02 -9.68
CA ASN A 98 14.89 5.78 -9.17
C ASN A 98 14.14 6.48 -10.31
N VAL A 99 12.81 6.44 -10.25
CA VAL A 99 11.91 7.06 -11.22
C VAL A 99 11.24 8.26 -10.58
N ALA A 100 11.35 9.42 -11.22
CA ALA A 100 10.62 10.61 -10.80
C ALA A 100 9.20 10.62 -11.38
N SER A 101 8.27 11.31 -10.70
CA SER A 101 6.92 11.51 -11.25
C SER A 101 6.99 12.33 -12.55
N GLY A 102 6.25 11.89 -13.56
CA GLY A 102 6.25 12.47 -14.92
C GLY A 102 7.25 11.84 -15.88
N SER A 103 8.05 10.85 -15.43
CA SER A 103 9.04 10.18 -16.29
C SER A 103 8.40 9.31 -17.36
N LEU A 104 9.10 9.16 -18.47
CA LEU A 104 8.93 8.09 -19.45
C LEU A 104 9.97 7.00 -19.19
N VAL A 105 9.53 5.77 -19.00
CA VAL A 105 10.40 4.62 -18.72
C VAL A 105 10.11 3.49 -19.71
N ARG A 106 11.07 2.56 -19.84
CA ARG A 106 11.04 1.46 -20.81
C ARG A 106 10.75 0.10 -20.19
N GLN A 107 10.59 0.03 -18.88
CA GLN A 107 10.28 -1.18 -18.14
C GLN A 107 9.19 -0.87 -17.10
N ASP A 108 8.60 -1.91 -16.54
CA ASP A 108 7.66 -1.74 -15.45
C ASP A 108 8.29 -1.03 -14.25
N VAL A 109 7.47 -0.18 -13.61
CA VAL A 109 7.86 0.61 -12.43
C VAL A 109 7.29 -0.05 -11.18
N THR A 110 8.15 -0.23 -10.19
CA THR A 110 7.75 -0.67 -8.86
C THR A 110 7.69 0.53 -7.92
N PHE A 111 6.51 0.75 -7.34
CA PHE A 111 6.28 1.73 -6.28
C PHE A 111 6.45 1.06 -4.93
N THR A 112 7.15 1.74 -4.03
CA THR A 112 7.22 1.38 -2.62
C THR A 112 6.61 2.51 -1.79
N LEU A 113 5.66 2.15 -0.92
CA LEU A 113 4.86 3.08 -0.14
C LEU A 113 5.25 3.03 1.32
N SER A 114 5.27 4.17 1.97
CA SER A 114 5.44 4.26 3.42
C SER A 114 4.52 5.30 4.04
N SER A 115 3.98 4.96 5.21
CA SER A 115 3.11 5.78 6.04
C SER A 115 3.09 5.18 7.44
N SER A 116 2.55 5.88 8.43
CA SER A 116 2.44 5.40 9.81
C SER A 116 1.09 5.74 10.44
N ALA A 117 0.60 4.82 11.27
CA ALA A 117 -0.53 5.02 12.19
C ALA A 117 -0.37 4.06 13.38
N SER A 118 -0.90 4.45 14.55
CA SER A 118 -0.80 3.65 15.79
C SER A 118 -1.50 2.31 15.69
N SER A 119 -2.57 2.24 14.90
CA SER A 119 -3.38 1.05 14.65
C SER A 119 -2.89 0.20 13.47
N GLY A 120 -1.70 0.50 12.92
CA GLY A 120 -1.19 -0.09 11.69
C GLY A 120 -1.75 0.56 10.44
N VAL A 121 -1.16 0.25 9.28
CA VAL A 121 -1.46 0.87 7.99
C VAL A 121 -1.70 -0.19 6.93
N LYS A 122 -2.73 0.04 6.10
CA LYS A 122 -2.94 -0.60 4.80
C LYS A 122 -2.87 0.46 3.71
N TYR A 123 -2.47 0.07 2.50
CA TYR A 123 -2.36 0.98 1.38
C TYR A 123 -3.44 0.73 0.35
N GLN A 124 -3.87 1.81 -0.29
CA GLN A 124 -4.79 1.76 -1.42
C GLN A 124 -4.26 2.64 -2.56
N TYR A 125 -4.60 2.27 -3.78
CA TYR A 125 -4.35 3.08 -4.96
C TYR A 125 -5.64 3.30 -5.76
N SER A 126 -5.67 4.40 -6.50
CA SER A 126 -6.61 4.68 -7.58
C SER A 126 -5.80 4.92 -8.85
N LEU A 127 -6.10 4.21 -9.91
CA LEU A 127 -5.44 4.33 -11.21
C LEU A 127 -6.35 5.11 -12.17
N ASN A 128 -5.79 6.16 -12.79
CA ASN A 128 -6.47 6.97 -13.82
C ASN A 128 -7.85 7.50 -13.37
N GLY A 129 -7.99 7.80 -12.07
CA GLY A 129 -9.24 8.29 -11.49
C GLY A 129 -10.30 7.20 -11.22
N GLY A 130 -9.93 5.92 -11.33
CA GLY A 130 -10.79 4.78 -11.00
C GLY A 130 -11.01 4.60 -9.49
N GLU A 131 -11.70 3.54 -9.14
CA GLU A 131 -12.00 3.17 -7.75
C GLU A 131 -10.74 2.86 -6.94
N TRP A 132 -10.85 3.00 -5.61
CA TRP A 132 -9.77 2.67 -4.68
C TRP A 132 -9.64 1.17 -4.51
N THR A 133 -8.45 0.66 -4.78
CA THR A 133 -8.09 -0.76 -4.70
C THR A 133 -7.05 -0.98 -3.61
N ASN A 134 -7.20 -2.05 -2.82
CA ASN A 134 -6.22 -2.41 -1.80
C ASN A 134 -4.91 -2.90 -2.43
N ILE A 135 -3.80 -2.56 -1.77
CA ILE A 135 -2.47 -3.09 -2.08
C ILE A 135 -2.12 -4.14 -1.02
N GLU A 136 -1.72 -5.31 -1.45
CA GLU A 136 -1.17 -6.33 -0.55
C GLU A 136 0.27 -5.96 -0.20
N GLY A 137 0.50 -5.69 1.09
CA GLY A 137 1.78 -5.16 1.56
C GLY A 137 1.93 -3.66 1.27
N ASN A 138 3.10 -3.24 0.79
CA ASN A 138 3.44 -1.83 0.55
C ASN A 138 4.06 -1.57 -0.83
N THR A 139 3.98 -2.52 -1.74
CA THR A 139 4.53 -2.37 -3.10
C THR A 139 3.47 -2.59 -4.17
N LEU A 140 3.59 -1.87 -5.28
CA LEU A 140 2.76 -1.99 -6.47
C LEU A 140 3.64 -1.86 -7.71
N THR A 141 3.47 -2.74 -8.70
CA THR A 141 4.20 -2.67 -9.97
C THR A 141 3.23 -2.38 -11.11
N THR A 142 3.63 -1.55 -12.08
CA THR A 142 2.87 -1.36 -13.32
C THR A 142 2.81 -2.68 -14.10
N ASN A 143 1.91 -2.78 -15.04
CA ASN A 143 1.75 -3.98 -15.86
C ASN A 143 1.70 -3.59 -17.34
N GLY A 144 2.88 -3.53 -17.94
CA GLY A 144 3.02 -3.27 -19.36
C GLY A 144 2.98 -1.78 -19.74
N SER A 145 2.93 -1.51 -21.03
CA SER A 145 2.92 -0.16 -21.59
C SER A 145 1.62 0.57 -21.26
N GLY A 146 1.73 1.84 -20.88
CA GLY A 146 0.57 2.67 -20.59
C GLY A 146 0.94 4.00 -19.95
N ALA A 147 -0.01 4.91 -19.92
CA ALA A 147 0.05 6.13 -19.12
C ALA A 147 -0.67 5.87 -17.79
N TYR A 148 0.09 5.93 -16.71
CA TYR A 148 -0.38 5.63 -15.36
C TYR A 148 -0.42 6.91 -14.52
N ASN A 149 -1.61 7.27 -14.06
CA ASN A 149 -1.81 8.32 -13.07
C ASN A 149 -2.29 7.63 -11.79
N TYR A 150 -1.35 7.38 -10.89
CA TYR A 150 -1.64 6.78 -9.59
C TYR A 150 -1.92 7.83 -8.55
N LYS A 151 -2.93 7.56 -7.73
CA LYS A 151 -3.13 8.19 -6.42
C LYS A 151 -3.00 7.12 -5.36
N PHE A 152 -2.26 7.42 -4.31
CA PHE A 152 -2.05 6.52 -3.18
C PHE A 152 -2.61 7.14 -1.91
N ARG A 153 -3.11 6.31 -1.02
CA ARG A 153 -3.50 6.71 0.33
C ARG A 153 -3.25 5.58 1.32
N ALA A 154 -3.09 5.95 2.59
CA ALA A 154 -3.00 5.04 3.70
C ALA A 154 -4.34 4.95 4.43
N VAL A 155 -4.67 3.78 4.92
CA VAL A 155 -5.86 3.52 5.76
C VAL A 155 -5.38 2.91 7.06
N SER A 156 -5.70 3.56 8.18
CA SER A 156 -5.37 3.04 9.51
C SER A 156 -6.21 1.81 9.88
N GLY A 157 -5.77 1.05 10.88
CA GLY A 157 -6.56 -0.04 11.44
C GLY A 157 -7.93 0.41 11.99
N SER A 158 -8.05 1.67 12.42
CA SER A 158 -9.31 2.29 12.86
C SER A 158 -10.20 2.78 11.71
N GLY A 159 -9.74 2.70 10.45
CA GLY A 159 -10.47 3.08 9.25
C GLY A 159 -10.31 4.55 8.82
N LEU A 160 -9.46 5.33 9.48
CA LEU A 160 -9.16 6.70 9.07
C LEU A 160 -8.20 6.69 7.87
N VAL A 161 -8.32 7.71 7.02
CA VAL A 161 -7.63 7.76 5.72
C VAL A 161 -6.73 8.98 5.65
N SER A 162 -5.49 8.83 5.17
CA SER A 162 -4.55 9.93 4.90
C SER A 162 -5.00 10.79 3.72
N ASP A 163 -4.35 11.93 3.54
CA ASP A 163 -4.42 12.64 2.27
C ASP A 163 -3.80 11.80 1.14
N LYS A 164 -4.03 12.22 -0.10
CA LYS A 164 -3.58 11.51 -1.31
C LYS A 164 -2.20 11.97 -1.71
N SER A 165 -1.33 11.02 -2.05
CA SER A 165 -0.10 11.29 -2.80
C SER A 165 -0.30 10.88 -4.26
N GLU A 166 0.14 11.72 -5.20
CA GLU A 166 -0.03 11.47 -6.65
C GLU A 166 1.32 11.15 -7.29
N PHE A 167 1.30 10.19 -8.22
CA PHE A 167 2.47 9.82 -9.00
C PHE A 167 2.05 9.47 -10.43
N ASN A 168 2.65 10.15 -11.40
CA ASN A 168 2.41 9.93 -12.81
C ASN A 168 3.63 9.29 -13.44
N VAL A 169 3.42 8.28 -14.27
CA VAL A 169 4.49 7.66 -15.06
C VAL A 169 3.95 7.19 -16.40
N GLN A 170 4.73 7.34 -17.44
CA GLN A 170 4.47 6.73 -18.73
C GLN A 170 5.41 5.55 -18.92
N VAL A 171 4.85 4.36 -19.02
CA VAL A 171 5.59 3.13 -19.32
C VAL A 171 5.40 2.83 -20.80
N LYS A 172 6.49 2.69 -21.52
CA LYS A 172 6.50 2.33 -22.93
C LYS A 172 7.50 1.18 -23.13
N ILE A 173 7.06 -0.03 -22.78
CA ILE A 173 7.88 -1.23 -22.95
C ILE A 173 8.00 -1.48 -24.43
N ARG A 174 9.23 -1.50 -24.93
CA ARG A 174 9.53 -1.87 -26.30
C ARG A 174 9.59 -3.38 -26.44
N LEU A 175 9.05 -3.87 -27.53
CA LEU A 175 9.36 -5.23 -27.97
C LEU A 175 10.83 -5.29 -28.38
N PHE A 176 11.49 -6.39 -28.08
CA PHE A 176 12.87 -6.62 -28.50
C PHE A 176 12.94 -6.62 -30.04
N GLY A 177 13.64 -5.64 -30.61
CA GLY A 177 13.72 -5.44 -32.04
C GLY A 177 12.68 -4.45 -32.64
N ASP A 178 11.78 -3.86 -31.86
CA ASP A 178 10.87 -2.79 -32.29
C ASP A 178 11.64 -1.45 -32.29
N VAL A 179 12.35 -1.17 -33.37
CA VAL A 179 13.25 -0.01 -33.51
C VAL A 179 12.46 1.28 -33.74
N ASN A 180 11.36 1.21 -34.50
CA ASN A 180 10.50 2.37 -34.78
C ASN A 180 9.47 2.67 -33.71
N ASP A 181 9.32 1.77 -32.69
CA ASP A 181 8.41 1.91 -31.54
C ASP A 181 6.94 1.95 -31.97
N ASP A 182 6.55 1.18 -33.00
CA ASP A 182 5.17 1.07 -33.46
C ASP A 182 4.40 -0.10 -32.81
N GLY A 183 5.06 -0.88 -31.97
CA GLY A 183 4.50 -2.02 -31.26
C GLY A 183 4.54 -3.33 -32.06
N LYS A 184 5.30 -3.37 -33.14
CA LYS A 184 5.55 -4.56 -33.93
C LYS A 184 7.05 -4.76 -34.12
N VAL A 185 7.42 -5.96 -34.53
CA VAL A 185 8.78 -6.29 -34.93
C VAL A 185 8.68 -6.86 -36.34
N ASP A 186 9.03 -6.06 -37.34
CA ASP A 186 8.86 -6.43 -38.74
C ASP A 186 10.00 -5.91 -39.64
N SER A 187 9.82 -6.02 -40.96
CA SER A 187 10.81 -5.59 -41.92
C SER A 187 11.10 -4.09 -41.91
N THR A 188 10.24 -3.27 -41.30
CA THR A 188 10.47 -1.82 -41.15
C THR A 188 11.61 -1.58 -40.18
N ASP A 189 11.62 -2.30 -39.07
CA ASP A 189 12.67 -2.23 -38.04
C ASP A 189 14.01 -2.77 -38.64
N TYR A 190 13.93 -3.89 -39.36
CA TYR A 190 15.09 -4.44 -40.03
C TYR A 190 15.73 -3.40 -40.97
N ASN A 191 14.93 -2.71 -41.76
CA ASN A 191 15.42 -1.69 -42.69
C ASN A 191 16.08 -0.51 -41.97
N LEU A 192 15.55 -0.10 -40.80
CA LEU A 192 16.14 0.96 -40.00
C LEU A 192 17.55 0.61 -39.53
N ILE A 193 17.78 -0.61 -39.05
CA ILE A 193 19.10 -1.11 -38.66
C ILE A 193 20.05 -1.11 -39.90
N VAL A 194 19.59 -1.66 -41.03
CA VAL A 194 20.36 -1.71 -42.23
C VAL A 194 20.73 -0.31 -42.76
N TYR A 195 19.77 0.61 -42.80
CA TYR A 195 20.02 1.99 -43.28
C TYR A 195 20.97 2.74 -42.35
N HIS A 196 20.87 2.52 -41.03
CA HIS A 196 21.81 3.07 -40.06
C HIS A 196 23.22 2.53 -40.30
N SER A 197 23.37 1.21 -40.44
CA SER A 197 24.66 0.56 -40.66
C SER A 197 25.36 1.00 -41.95
N LEU A 198 24.56 1.39 -42.97
CA LEU A 198 25.05 1.93 -44.25
C LEU A 198 25.26 3.44 -44.25
N GLY A 199 24.99 4.14 -43.13
CA GLY A 199 25.07 5.58 -43.02
C GLY A 199 24.01 6.35 -43.81
N ILE A 200 22.95 5.69 -44.26
CA ILE A 200 21.82 6.28 -44.99
C ILE A 200 20.90 7.02 -44.05
N GLU A 201 20.69 6.50 -42.82
CA GLU A 201 19.85 7.06 -41.79
C GLU A 201 20.58 7.08 -40.46
N THR A 202 20.29 8.08 -39.63
CA THR A 202 20.82 8.19 -38.25
C THR A 202 19.71 7.90 -37.28
N LEU A 203 19.88 6.87 -36.45
CA LEU A 203 18.95 6.51 -35.39
C LEU A 203 19.14 7.44 -34.19
N THR A 204 18.04 7.72 -33.46
CA THR A 204 18.09 8.38 -32.18
C THR A 204 18.67 7.47 -31.09
N ASP A 205 19.09 8.02 -29.95
CA ASP A 205 19.62 7.22 -28.82
C ASP A 205 18.64 6.11 -28.38
N ASP A 206 17.35 6.42 -28.35
CA ASP A 206 16.29 5.45 -28.05
C ASP A 206 16.18 4.34 -29.09
N GLN A 207 16.35 4.66 -30.37
CA GLN A 207 16.33 3.69 -31.45
C GLN A 207 17.60 2.84 -31.46
N LEU A 208 18.76 3.44 -31.20
CA LEU A 208 20.04 2.73 -31.05
C LEU A 208 19.95 1.68 -29.95
N ALA A 209 19.42 2.06 -28.78
CA ALA A 209 19.22 1.13 -27.67
C ALA A 209 18.25 -0.02 -27.98
N ALA A 210 17.29 0.19 -28.91
CA ALA A 210 16.37 -0.86 -29.35
C ALA A 210 16.93 -1.72 -30.46
N ALA A 211 17.91 -1.20 -31.21
CA ALA A 211 18.52 -1.82 -32.38
C ALA A 211 19.76 -2.65 -32.05
N ASP A 212 20.44 -2.39 -30.94
CA ASP A 212 21.58 -3.19 -30.46
C ASP A 212 21.07 -4.52 -29.87
N LEU A 213 20.84 -5.48 -30.74
CA LEU A 213 20.19 -6.75 -30.43
C LEU A 213 21.16 -7.82 -29.93
N ASN A 214 22.45 -7.68 -30.26
CA ASN A 214 23.49 -8.56 -29.80
C ASN A 214 24.18 -8.06 -28.51
N GLY A 215 23.92 -6.79 -28.12
CA GLY A 215 24.43 -6.18 -26.88
C GLY A 215 25.90 -5.81 -26.88
N ASP A 216 26.51 -5.62 -28.09
CA ASP A 216 27.92 -5.28 -28.21
C ASP A 216 28.21 -3.76 -28.18
N GLY A 217 27.15 -2.93 -28.16
CA GLY A 217 27.20 -1.47 -28.08
C GLY A 217 27.35 -0.79 -29.45
N VAL A 218 27.27 -1.54 -30.55
CA VAL A 218 27.35 -1.04 -31.93
C VAL A 218 26.18 -1.54 -32.74
N VAL A 219 25.41 -0.64 -33.37
CA VAL A 219 24.29 -1.04 -34.24
C VAL A 219 24.80 -1.21 -35.67
N ASP A 220 24.84 -2.46 -36.11
CA ASP A 220 25.30 -2.84 -37.46
C ASP A 220 24.52 -4.01 -38.06
N LEU A 221 25.06 -4.63 -39.17
CA LEU A 221 24.40 -5.75 -39.83
C LEU A 221 24.35 -7.03 -38.99
N SER A 222 25.15 -7.14 -37.93
CA SER A 222 25.04 -8.26 -37.00
C SER A 222 23.71 -8.23 -36.23
N ASP A 223 23.25 -7.02 -35.85
CA ASP A 223 21.95 -6.84 -35.22
C ASP A 223 20.80 -7.11 -36.16
N ALA A 224 20.92 -6.65 -37.41
CA ALA A 224 19.95 -6.99 -38.45
C ALA A 224 19.80 -8.52 -38.62
N SER A 225 20.91 -9.27 -38.51
CA SER A 225 20.88 -10.72 -38.54
C SER A 225 20.19 -11.35 -37.34
N VAL A 226 20.37 -10.76 -36.13
CA VAL A 226 19.64 -11.18 -34.94
C VAL A 226 18.15 -10.88 -35.11
N LEU A 227 17.79 -9.70 -35.66
CA LEU A 227 16.38 -9.33 -35.88
C LEU A 227 15.68 -10.29 -36.84
N ASP A 228 16.38 -10.75 -37.92
CA ASP A 228 15.83 -11.75 -38.82
C ASP A 228 15.51 -13.08 -38.11
N LEU A 229 16.36 -13.50 -37.16
CA LEU A 229 16.09 -14.65 -36.30
C LEU A 229 14.91 -14.44 -35.35
N VAL A 230 14.75 -13.22 -34.80
CA VAL A 230 13.62 -12.84 -33.96
C VAL A 230 12.30 -12.91 -34.74
N MET A 231 12.26 -12.31 -35.94
CA MET A 231 11.10 -12.35 -36.84
C MET A 231 10.76 -13.79 -37.27
N ALA A 232 11.77 -14.64 -37.47
CA ALA A 232 11.58 -16.06 -37.78
C ALA A 232 11.14 -16.91 -36.55
N GLY A 233 11.03 -16.33 -35.35
CA GLY A 233 10.73 -17.05 -34.10
C GLY A 233 11.83 -18.02 -33.66
N LYS A 234 13.07 -17.82 -34.14
CA LYS A 234 14.23 -18.67 -33.84
C LYS A 234 15.17 -18.10 -32.78
N TYR A 235 14.88 -16.91 -32.27
CA TYR A 235 15.66 -16.23 -31.25
C TYR A 235 14.72 -15.63 -30.20
N LYS A 236 15.10 -15.75 -28.93
CA LYS A 236 14.42 -15.07 -27.81
C LYS A 236 15.45 -14.28 -27.04
N ALA A 237 15.12 -13.02 -26.71
CA ALA A 237 15.97 -12.19 -25.89
C ALA A 237 16.21 -12.84 -24.52
N GLY A 238 17.49 -12.92 -24.11
CA GLY A 238 17.87 -13.42 -22.78
C GLY A 238 18.11 -14.93 -22.66
N GLU A 239 18.17 -15.67 -23.75
CA GLU A 239 18.67 -17.05 -23.82
C GLU A 239 20.11 -17.13 -24.30
#